data_09a2b94b57d56b0959c37fd7e6ede655
#
_entry.id   09a2b94b57d56b0959c37fd7e6ede655
#
_cell.length_a   1.000
_cell.length_b   1.000
_cell.length_c   1.000
_cell.angle_alpha   90.00
_cell.angle_beta   90.00
_cell.angle_gamma   90.00
#
_symmetry.space_group_name_H-M   'P 1'
#
loop_
_entity.id
_entity.type
_entity.pdbx_description
1 polymer ?
#
loop_
_entity_poly.entity_id
_entity_poly.type
_entity_poly.pdbx_seq_one_letter_code
_entity_poly.pdbx_strand_id
1 'polypeptide(L)'
;MLVRLVITILLPRPVTNWLYNKTRKVYASWYPTPDKQHHDRKQINRIRTAADFGDLCSIWGYEFEEHVMLTKDGYLLGLHRLCTPKGAQRTSIGMQANKPVVYLHHGLLMNSEVWVCLTSPDRALPFVLVDLGFDVWLGNNRGNKYSKKSIKYDPNSKEFWNYSIDDFAWHDIPDSISYILDLTKAKDLSYVGFSQGSAQAFAALSIHPQLNQKVNVFVALAPAMSPEGLAAPIVDGLMKASYVKFSIPRRPDSSPYQTHPHVPRFRP
;
A
#
# COMPACT_ATOMS: atom_id res chain seq x y z
N MET A 1 -0.15 9.76 -25.46
CA MET A 1 -0.64 9.73 -24.07
C MET A 1 -1.15 11.09 -23.60
N LEU A 2 -0.45 12.19 -23.84
CA LEU A 2 -0.85 13.56 -23.47
C LEU A 2 -2.19 14.00 -24.08
N VAL A 3 -2.43 13.75 -25.37
CA VAL A 3 -3.68 14.10 -26.08
C VAL A 3 -4.89 13.43 -25.43
N ARG A 4 -4.75 12.20 -24.91
CA ARG A 4 -5.83 11.46 -24.24
C ARG A 4 -6.20 12.09 -22.90
N LEU A 5 -5.22 12.61 -22.17
CA LEU A 5 -5.42 13.29 -20.87
C LEU A 5 -6.14 14.64 -21.06
N VAL A 6 -5.73 15.42 -22.05
CA VAL A 6 -6.33 16.74 -22.36
C VAL A 6 -7.77 16.59 -22.82
N ILE A 7 -8.08 15.62 -23.66
CA ILE A 7 -9.46 15.35 -24.14
C ILE A 7 -10.36 14.94 -22.97
N THR A 8 -9.85 14.15 -22.01
CA THR A 8 -10.65 13.70 -20.85
C THR A 8 -10.96 14.84 -19.86
N ILE A 9 -10.10 15.86 -19.78
CA ILE A 9 -10.28 17.01 -18.88
C ILE A 9 -11.22 18.06 -19.46
N LEU A 10 -11.21 18.25 -20.78
CA LEU A 10 -11.93 19.34 -21.45
C LEU A 10 -13.34 18.94 -21.95
N LEU A 11 -13.64 17.67 -22.08
CA LEU A 11 -14.94 17.23 -22.57
C LEU A 11 -15.91 16.85 -21.42
N PRO A 12 -17.21 17.18 -21.57
CA PRO A 12 -18.23 16.74 -20.62
C PRO A 12 -18.26 15.20 -20.49
N ARG A 13 -18.48 14.69 -19.26
CA ARG A 13 -18.52 13.24 -18.96
C ARG A 13 -19.38 12.40 -19.92
N PRO A 14 -20.58 12.85 -20.39
CA PRO A 14 -21.35 12.08 -21.36
C PRO A 14 -20.61 11.86 -22.68
N VAL A 15 -19.86 12.87 -23.15
CA VAL A 15 -19.10 12.81 -24.40
C VAL A 15 -17.89 11.88 -24.25
N THR A 16 -17.17 11.97 -23.15
CA THR A 16 -16.05 11.06 -22.87
C THR A 16 -16.50 9.62 -22.74
N ASN A 17 -17.62 9.36 -22.07
CA ASN A 17 -18.21 8.02 -21.96
C ASN A 17 -18.68 7.48 -23.31
N TRP A 18 -19.30 8.32 -24.14
CA TRP A 18 -19.72 7.93 -25.48
C TRP A 18 -18.52 7.58 -26.37
N LEU A 19 -17.48 8.42 -26.39
CA LEU A 19 -16.23 8.17 -27.11
C LEU A 19 -15.56 6.88 -26.63
N TYR A 20 -15.48 6.68 -25.32
CA TYR A 20 -14.90 5.47 -24.73
C TYR A 20 -15.68 4.21 -25.15
N ASN A 21 -17.01 4.27 -25.10
CA ASN A 21 -17.85 3.13 -25.48
C ASN A 21 -17.78 2.82 -26.99
N LYS A 22 -17.67 3.84 -27.84
CA LYS A 22 -17.49 3.69 -29.30
C LYS A 22 -16.13 3.08 -29.62
N THR A 23 -15.04 3.67 -29.09
CA THR A 23 -13.68 3.16 -29.32
C THR A 23 -13.50 1.74 -28.78
N ARG A 24 -14.11 1.42 -27.65
CA ARG A 24 -14.11 0.06 -27.07
C ARG A 24 -14.83 -0.96 -27.98
N LYS A 25 -15.96 -0.59 -28.58
CA LYS A 25 -16.68 -1.47 -29.52
C LYS A 25 -15.87 -1.74 -30.78
N VAL A 26 -15.24 -0.70 -31.35
CA VAL A 26 -14.37 -0.84 -32.52
C VAL A 26 -13.13 -1.69 -32.20
N TYR A 27 -12.48 -1.45 -31.06
CA TYR A 27 -11.34 -2.25 -30.63
C TYR A 27 -11.72 -3.73 -30.39
N ALA A 28 -12.88 -4.00 -29.76
CA ALA A 28 -13.36 -5.35 -29.54
C ALA A 28 -13.73 -6.09 -30.84
N SER A 29 -14.15 -5.35 -31.88
CA SER A 29 -14.41 -5.90 -33.20
C SER A 29 -13.15 -6.31 -33.95
N TRP A 30 -12.05 -5.56 -33.76
CA TRP A 30 -10.78 -5.85 -34.44
C TRP A 30 -9.94 -6.91 -33.70
N TYR A 31 -10.14 -7.06 -32.41
CA TYR A 31 -9.46 -8.04 -31.57
C TYR A 31 -10.50 -8.87 -30.81
N PRO A 32 -11.16 -9.84 -31.51
CA PRO A 32 -12.05 -10.77 -30.84
C PRO A 32 -11.26 -11.59 -29.85
N THR A 33 -11.64 -11.50 -28.59
CA THR A 33 -10.91 -12.12 -27.50
C THR A 33 -11.55 -13.47 -27.16
N PRO A 34 -10.75 -14.54 -26.99
CA PRO A 34 -11.25 -15.87 -26.66
C PRO A 34 -11.97 -15.93 -25.31
N ASP A 35 -12.77 -16.98 -25.10
CA ASP A 35 -13.67 -17.23 -23.96
C ASP A 35 -13.05 -17.23 -22.55
N LYS A 36 -11.72 -17.27 -22.43
CA LYS A 36 -10.98 -17.02 -21.18
C LYS A 36 -11.36 -15.67 -20.51
N GLN A 37 -11.90 -14.73 -21.28
CA GLN A 37 -12.24 -13.39 -20.80
C GLN A 37 -13.44 -13.32 -19.85
N HIS A 38 -14.33 -14.30 -19.81
CA HIS A 38 -15.47 -14.20 -18.89
C HIS A 38 -15.04 -14.45 -17.45
N HIS A 39 -14.12 -15.38 -17.22
CA HIS A 39 -13.55 -15.67 -15.91
C HIS A 39 -12.67 -14.50 -15.44
N ASP A 40 -11.80 -14.01 -16.30
CA ASP A 40 -10.91 -12.86 -16.02
C ASP A 40 -11.72 -11.60 -15.71
N ARG A 41 -12.81 -11.33 -16.42
CA ARG A 41 -13.69 -10.17 -16.15
C ARG A 41 -14.37 -10.25 -14.79
N LYS A 42 -14.84 -11.42 -14.38
CA LYS A 42 -15.44 -11.61 -13.05
C LYS A 42 -14.38 -11.36 -11.96
N GLN A 43 -13.19 -11.87 -12.15
CA GLN A 43 -12.08 -11.68 -11.21
C GLN A 43 -11.62 -10.21 -11.13
N ILE A 44 -11.46 -9.56 -12.28
CA ILE A 44 -11.14 -8.12 -12.36
C ILE A 44 -12.23 -7.28 -11.66
N ASN A 45 -13.52 -7.64 -11.84
CA ASN A 45 -14.60 -6.94 -11.17
C ASN A 45 -14.54 -7.12 -9.64
N ARG A 46 -14.26 -8.32 -9.13
CA ARG A 46 -14.08 -8.55 -7.70
C ARG A 46 -12.96 -7.68 -7.13
N ILE A 47 -11.79 -7.66 -7.78
CA ILE A 47 -10.65 -6.82 -7.36
C ILE A 47 -11.03 -5.33 -7.41
N ARG A 48 -11.72 -4.89 -8.45
CA ARG A 48 -12.13 -3.49 -8.63
C ARG A 48 -13.14 -3.02 -7.58
N THR A 49 -13.95 -3.92 -7.05
CA THR A 49 -14.99 -3.61 -6.05
C THR A 49 -14.55 -3.92 -4.63
N ALA A 50 -13.37 -4.47 -4.44
CA ALA A 50 -12.78 -4.66 -3.11
C ALA A 50 -12.65 -3.31 -2.38
N ALA A 51 -13.11 -3.24 -1.14
CA ALA A 51 -13.11 -2.02 -0.35
C ALA A 51 -11.75 -1.79 0.34
N ASP A 52 -11.06 -2.87 0.69
CA ASP A 52 -9.84 -2.82 1.49
C ASP A 52 -8.88 -3.99 1.20
N PHE A 53 -7.78 -4.01 1.96
CA PHE A 53 -6.76 -5.05 1.90
C PHE A 53 -7.33 -6.44 2.23
N GLY A 54 -8.25 -6.52 3.20
CA GLY A 54 -8.89 -7.77 3.61
C GLY A 54 -9.74 -8.38 2.50
N ASP A 55 -10.54 -7.56 1.82
CA ASP A 55 -11.31 -8.00 0.67
C ASP A 55 -10.41 -8.57 -0.42
N LEU A 56 -9.29 -7.89 -0.71
CA LEU A 56 -8.31 -8.34 -1.72
C LEU A 56 -7.68 -9.69 -1.33
N CYS A 57 -7.31 -9.89 -0.08
CA CYS A 57 -6.80 -11.18 0.41
C CYS A 57 -7.87 -12.27 0.34
N SER A 58 -9.10 -11.96 0.75
CA SER A 58 -10.23 -12.89 0.77
C SER A 58 -10.62 -13.38 -0.63
N ILE A 59 -10.44 -12.55 -1.67
CA ILE A 59 -10.65 -12.95 -3.07
C ILE A 59 -9.83 -14.19 -3.41
N TRP A 60 -8.63 -14.31 -2.86
CA TRP A 60 -7.70 -15.39 -3.11
C TRP A 60 -7.67 -16.46 -2.03
N GLY A 61 -8.45 -16.26 -0.93
CA GLY A 61 -8.54 -17.20 0.19
C GLY A 61 -7.37 -17.14 1.14
N TYR A 62 -6.74 -15.96 1.27
CA TYR A 62 -5.72 -15.69 2.28
C TYR A 62 -6.31 -14.91 3.44
N GLU A 63 -5.90 -15.28 4.64
CA GLU A 63 -6.18 -14.55 5.86
C GLU A 63 -5.03 -13.58 6.18
N PHE A 64 -5.35 -12.50 6.87
CA PHE A 64 -4.38 -11.47 7.26
C PHE A 64 -4.62 -11.01 8.70
N GLU A 65 -3.61 -10.37 9.26
CA GLU A 65 -3.70 -9.63 10.51
C GLU A 65 -3.49 -8.14 10.24
N GLU A 66 -4.22 -7.29 10.94
CA GLU A 66 -3.99 -5.84 10.95
C GLU A 66 -3.38 -5.45 12.29
N HIS A 67 -2.24 -4.79 12.25
CA HIS A 67 -1.54 -4.27 13.40
C HIS A 67 -1.47 -2.75 13.31
N VAL A 68 -1.63 -2.08 14.44
CA VAL A 68 -1.44 -0.63 14.55
C VAL A 68 -0.25 -0.39 15.47
N MET A 69 0.77 0.27 14.94
CA MET A 69 1.94 0.64 15.71
C MET A 69 2.06 2.15 15.87
N LEU A 70 2.62 2.60 16.99
CA LEU A 70 2.89 4.00 17.29
C LEU A 70 4.35 4.32 16.96
N THR A 71 4.58 5.31 16.10
CA THR A 71 5.93 5.85 15.86
C THR A 71 6.38 6.71 17.04
N LYS A 72 7.69 6.87 17.21
CA LYS A 72 8.27 7.70 18.29
C LYS A 72 7.84 9.15 18.22
N ASP A 73 7.55 9.66 17.04
CA ASP A 73 7.07 11.02 16.82
C ASP A 73 5.53 11.16 16.91
N GLY A 74 4.78 10.05 17.09
CA GLY A 74 3.37 10.06 17.49
C GLY A 74 2.37 9.76 16.38
N TYR A 75 2.78 9.18 15.25
CA TYR A 75 1.86 8.67 14.22
C TYR A 75 1.47 7.23 14.50
N LEU A 76 0.25 6.87 14.10
CA LEU A 76 -0.25 5.50 14.15
C LEU A 76 -0.23 4.92 12.75
N LEU A 77 0.62 3.91 12.53
CA LEU A 77 0.79 3.25 11.25
C LEU A 77 0.11 1.88 11.24
N GLY A 78 -0.64 1.61 10.18
CA GLY A 78 -1.23 0.29 9.92
C GLY A 78 -0.20 -0.63 9.25
N LEU A 79 0.02 -1.80 9.83
CA LEU A 79 0.82 -2.87 9.25
C LEU A 79 -0.09 -4.06 8.98
N HIS A 80 0.00 -4.63 7.79
CA HIS A 80 -0.70 -5.88 7.47
C HIS A 80 0.27 -7.06 7.52
N ARG A 81 -0.20 -8.21 8.02
CA ARG A 81 0.61 -9.41 8.14
C ARG A 81 -0.08 -10.60 7.50
N LEU A 82 0.65 -11.36 6.72
CA LEU A 82 0.27 -12.63 6.13
C LEU A 82 1.25 -13.69 6.64
N CYS A 83 0.80 -14.59 7.50
CA CYS A 83 1.66 -15.62 8.08
C CYS A 83 1.11 -17.04 7.94
N THR A 84 -0.12 -17.19 7.46
CA THR A 84 -0.79 -18.47 7.26
C THR A 84 -0.92 -18.76 5.76
N PRO A 85 -0.34 -19.85 5.24
CA PRO A 85 -0.52 -20.28 3.86
C PRO A 85 -1.99 -20.57 3.56
N LYS A 86 -2.35 -20.47 2.29
CA LYS A 86 -3.71 -20.74 1.85
C LYS A 86 -4.19 -22.14 2.26
N GLY A 87 -5.36 -22.19 2.92
CA GLY A 87 -5.97 -23.44 3.36
C GLY A 87 -5.36 -24.08 4.61
N ALA A 88 -4.33 -23.45 5.20
CA ALA A 88 -3.80 -23.90 6.49
C ALA A 88 -4.64 -23.37 7.65
N GLN A 89 -4.59 -24.07 8.78
CA GLN A 89 -5.27 -23.63 10.00
C GLN A 89 -4.64 -22.32 10.50
N ARG A 90 -5.46 -21.32 10.77
CA ARG A 90 -5.02 -20.03 11.28
C ARG A 90 -4.32 -20.18 12.62
N THR A 91 -3.15 -19.60 12.76
CA THR A 91 -2.51 -19.35 14.06
C THR A 91 -3.21 -18.18 14.76
N SER A 92 -3.17 -18.14 16.09
CA SER A 92 -3.75 -17.02 16.84
C SER A 92 -3.06 -15.71 16.48
N ILE A 93 -3.84 -14.62 16.41
CA ILE A 93 -3.35 -13.27 16.08
C ILE A 93 -2.18 -12.88 16.99
N GLY A 94 -1.11 -12.35 16.40
CA GLY A 94 0.08 -11.91 17.13
C GLY A 94 1.01 -13.03 17.60
N MET A 95 0.73 -14.30 17.30
CA MET A 95 1.65 -15.39 17.65
C MET A 95 2.94 -15.35 16.82
N GLN A 96 4.02 -15.79 17.47
CA GLN A 96 5.29 -16.04 16.78
C GLN A 96 5.10 -17.16 15.76
N ALA A 97 5.39 -16.84 14.50
CA ALA A 97 5.29 -17.83 13.42
C ALA A 97 6.53 -18.74 13.34
N ASN A 98 7.63 -18.39 14.00
CA ASN A 98 8.95 -19.05 13.87
C ASN A 98 9.39 -19.22 12.41
N LYS A 99 9.11 -18.21 11.59
CA LYS A 99 9.36 -18.17 10.16
C LYS A 99 10.31 -17.02 9.84
N PRO A 100 11.09 -17.10 8.75
CA PRO A 100 11.84 -15.95 8.28
C PRO A 100 10.88 -14.81 7.92
N VAL A 101 11.24 -13.58 8.34
CA VAL A 101 10.39 -12.40 8.21
C VAL A 101 10.74 -11.62 6.97
N VAL A 102 9.74 -11.23 6.19
CA VAL A 102 9.88 -10.32 5.05
C VAL A 102 8.98 -9.11 5.24
N TYR A 103 9.54 -7.91 5.12
CA TYR A 103 8.82 -6.64 5.19
C TYR A 103 8.78 -5.96 3.83
N LEU A 104 7.57 -5.79 3.27
CA LEU A 104 7.30 -5.16 1.98
C LEU A 104 6.83 -3.72 2.18
N HIS A 105 7.43 -2.77 1.48
CA HIS A 105 7.04 -1.36 1.58
C HIS A 105 6.72 -0.75 0.21
N HIS A 106 5.58 -0.08 0.12
CA HIS A 106 4.99 0.44 -1.12
C HIS A 106 5.65 1.73 -1.62
N GLY A 107 5.28 2.16 -2.83
CA GLY A 107 5.75 3.38 -3.47
C GLY A 107 4.94 4.63 -3.14
N LEU A 108 5.26 5.74 -3.82
CA LEU A 108 4.61 7.05 -3.66
C LEU A 108 3.11 6.96 -3.94
N LEU A 109 2.29 7.59 -3.07
CA LEU A 109 0.82 7.64 -3.17
C LEU A 109 0.12 6.27 -3.21
N MET A 110 0.79 5.23 -2.72
CA MET A 110 0.27 3.87 -2.63
C MET A 110 -0.03 3.50 -1.18
N ASN A 111 -0.44 2.27 -1.01
CA ASN A 111 -0.58 1.57 0.27
C ASN A 111 -0.28 0.07 0.06
N SER A 112 -0.41 -0.73 1.09
CA SER A 112 -0.16 -2.17 1.06
C SER A 112 -0.98 -2.95 0.02
N GLU A 113 -2.12 -2.44 -0.42
CA GLU A 113 -2.98 -3.08 -1.43
C GLU A 113 -2.27 -3.30 -2.77
N VAL A 114 -1.27 -2.46 -3.12
CA VAL A 114 -0.51 -2.59 -4.38
C VAL A 114 0.11 -3.97 -4.55
N TRP A 115 0.43 -4.62 -3.45
CA TRP A 115 1.08 -5.92 -3.44
C TRP A 115 0.13 -7.09 -3.70
N VAL A 116 -1.18 -6.91 -3.45
CA VAL A 116 -2.21 -7.96 -3.50
C VAL A 116 -3.32 -7.71 -4.54
N CYS A 117 -3.37 -6.54 -5.17
CA CYS A 117 -4.39 -6.17 -6.16
C CYS A 117 -4.13 -6.74 -7.57
N LEU A 118 -3.49 -7.90 -7.67
CA LEU A 118 -3.16 -8.55 -8.93
C LEU A 118 -4.27 -9.53 -9.36
N THR A 119 -4.32 -9.80 -10.67
CA THR A 119 -5.36 -10.67 -11.27
C THR A 119 -5.11 -12.16 -11.07
N SER A 120 -4.00 -12.53 -10.44
CA SER A 120 -3.62 -13.90 -10.15
C SER A 120 -2.78 -13.95 -8.87
N PRO A 121 -3.04 -14.89 -7.93
CA PRO A 121 -2.35 -14.95 -6.65
C PRO A 121 -0.89 -15.37 -6.77
N ASP A 122 -0.55 -16.21 -7.76
CA ASP A 122 0.80 -16.67 -8.06
C ASP A 122 1.72 -15.55 -8.57
N ARG A 123 1.18 -14.39 -8.91
CA ARG A 123 1.90 -13.18 -9.28
C ARG A 123 2.01 -12.14 -8.16
N ALA A 124 1.28 -12.33 -7.09
CA ALA A 124 1.29 -11.47 -5.92
C ALA A 124 2.39 -11.90 -4.96
N LEU A 125 3.46 -11.13 -4.90
CA LEU A 125 4.65 -11.47 -4.10
C LEU A 125 4.32 -11.86 -2.65
N PRO A 126 3.43 -11.18 -1.89
CA PRO A 126 3.10 -11.59 -0.54
C PRO A 126 2.51 -13.01 -0.45
N PHE A 127 1.63 -13.36 -1.38
CA PHE A 127 1.01 -14.69 -1.38
C PHE A 127 2.01 -15.78 -1.70
N VAL A 128 2.88 -15.54 -2.69
CA VAL A 128 3.97 -16.47 -3.02
C VAL A 128 4.91 -16.68 -1.83
N LEU A 129 5.30 -15.60 -1.15
CA LEU A 129 6.19 -15.68 0.00
C LEU A 129 5.56 -16.43 1.19
N VAL A 130 4.28 -16.16 1.50
CA VAL A 130 3.62 -16.86 2.62
C VAL A 130 3.44 -18.35 2.34
N ASP A 131 3.15 -18.72 1.10
CA ASP A 131 3.06 -20.12 0.68
C ASP A 131 4.42 -20.83 0.70
N LEU A 132 5.52 -20.09 0.50
CA LEU A 132 6.89 -20.57 0.69
C LEU A 132 7.34 -20.63 2.16
N GLY A 133 6.48 -20.25 3.11
CA GLY A 133 6.75 -20.36 4.53
C GLY A 133 7.34 -19.13 5.21
N PHE A 134 7.28 -17.96 4.59
CA PHE A 134 7.69 -16.70 5.20
C PHE A 134 6.57 -16.09 6.05
N ASP A 135 6.97 -15.28 7.02
CA ASP A 135 6.09 -14.34 7.76
C ASP A 135 6.18 -12.97 7.05
N VAL A 136 5.11 -12.60 6.35
CA VAL A 136 5.12 -11.47 5.41
C VAL A 136 4.39 -10.29 6.01
N TRP A 137 5.09 -9.17 6.12
CA TRP A 137 4.59 -7.91 6.62
C TRP A 137 4.54 -6.86 5.52
N LEU A 138 3.51 -6.02 5.53
CA LEU A 138 3.30 -4.96 4.55
C LEU A 138 3.09 -3.63 5.28
N GLY A 139 3.97 -2.68 5.01
CA GLY A 139 3.92 -1.35 5.62
C GLY A 139 2.95 -0.41 4.91
N ASN A 140 2.56 0.63 5.65
CA ASN A 140 1.77 1.74 5.16
C ASN A 140 2.35 3.06 5.68
N ASN A 141 2.74 3.95 4.78
CA ASN A 141 3.25 5.28 5.13
C ASN A 141 2.21 6.10 5.87
N ARG A 142 2.67 6.95 6.81
CA ARG A 142 1.82 7.97 7.44
C ARG A 142 1.03 8.77 6.42
N GLY A 143 -0.22 9.06 6.74
CA GLY A 143 -1.14 9.80 5.88
C GLY A 143 -1.86 8.99 4.80
N ASN A 144 -1.49 7.73 4.54
CA ASN A 144 -2.22 6.89 3.60
C ASN A 144 -3.53 6.34 4.21
N LYS A 145 -4.27 5.54 3.45
CA LYS A 145 -5.58 4.96 3.83
C LYS A 145 -5.56 4.26 5.20
N TYR A 146 -4.48 3.57 5.55
CA TYR A 146 -4.34 2.73 6.75
C TYR A 146 -3.58 3.40 7.89
N SER A 147 -2.92 4.53 7.64
CA SER A 147 -2.04 5.22 8.57
C SER A 147 -2.39 6.70 8.75
N LYS A 148 -3.69 7.03 8.72
CA LYS A 148 -4.18 8.41 8.79
C LYS A 148 -4.63 8.78 10.19
N LYS A 149 -3.77 8.53 11.20
CA LYS A 149 -4.02 8.88 12.61
C LYS A 149 -2.72 9.29 13.29
N SER A 150 -2.84 10.16 14.30
CA SER A 150 -1.75 10.54 15.20
C SER A 150 -2.32 10.78 16.60
N ILE A 151 -1.49 10.57 17.64
CA ILE A 151 -1.82 10.93 19.02
C ILE A 151 -1.59 12.42 19.30
N LYS A 152 -0.89 13.12 18.39
CA LYS A 152 -0.51 14.53 18.55
C LYS A 152 -1.28 15.48 17.66
N TYR A 153 -1.66 15.04 16.46
CA TYR A 153 -2.20 15.90 15.41
C TYR A 153 -3.53 15.39 14.86
N ASP A 154 -4.47 16.29 14.63
CA ASP A 154 -5.71 15.96 13.91
C ASP A 154 -5.40 15.74 12.42
N PRO A 155 -5.87 14.63 11.81
CA PRO A 155 -5.71 14.36 10.38
C PRO A 155 -6.27 15.45 9.44
N ASN A 156 -7.12 16.34 9.94
CA ASN A 156 -7.64 17.49 9.19
C ASN A 156 -6.80 18.76 9.36
N SER A 157 -5.80 18.75 10.25
CA SER A 157 -4.89 19.87 10.48
C SER A 157 -3.72 19.86 9.50
N LYS A 158 -3.08 21.04 9.34
CA LYS A 158 -1.87 21.16 8.52
C LYS A 158 -0.69 20.48 9.18
N GLU A 159 -0.66 20.49 10.50
CA GLU A 159 0.40 19.92 11.34
C GLU A 159 0.54 18.42 11.11
N PHE A 160 -0.60 17.71 10.93
CA PHE A 160 -0.59 16.28 10.60
C PHE A 160 0.12 15.99 9.26
N TRP A 161 0.00 16.89 8.28
CA TRP A 161 0.56 16.70 6.93
C TRP A 161 1.94 17.35 6.75
N ASN A 162 2.48 17.93 7.81
CA ASN A 162 3.80 18.57 7.77
C ASN A 162 4.90 17.54 8.01
N TYR A 163 5.10 16.64 7.06
CA TYR A 163 6.15 15.63 7.07
C TYR A 163 6.75 15.46 5.66
N SER A 164 7.95 14.93 5.62
CA SER A 164 8.74 14.67 4.42
C SER A 164 9.18 13.21 4.34
N ILE A 165 9.98 12.88 3.34
CA ILE A 165 10.62 11.57 3.23
C ILE A 165 11.61 11.33 4.40
N ASP A 166 12.14 12.39 5.00
CA ASP A 166 13.03 12.29 6.14
C ASP A 166 12.32 11.69 7.34
N ASP A 167 11.06 12.08 7.58
CA ASP A 167 10.26 11.52 8.68
C ASP A 167 9.99 10.03 8.49
N PHE A 168 9.82 9.58 7.24
CA PHE A 168 9.72 8.15 6.95
C PHE A 168 11.03 7.41 7.31
N ALA A 169 12.17 8.02 6.99
CA ALA A 169 13.48 7.43 7.26
C ALA A 169 13.82 7.48 8.75
N TRP A 170 13.48 8.56 9.46
CA TRP A 170 13.75 8.71 10.89
C TRP A 170 12.84 7.89 11.77
N HIS A 171 11.57 7.67 11.35
CA HIS A 171 10.53 7.12 12.22
C HIS A 171 9.80 5.92 11.59
N ASP A 172 9.14 6.07 10.44
CA ASP A 172 8.24 5.05 9.92
C ASP A 172 8.94 3.72 9.67
N ILE A 173 10.08 3.74 8.98
CA ILE A 173 10.82 2.52 8.64
C ILE A 173 11.47 1.88 9.86
N PRO A 174 12.28 2.59 10.69
CA PRO A 174 12.95 1.95 11.82
C PRO A 174 11.97 1.51 12.92
N ASP A 175 10.91 2.26 13.17
CA ASP A 175 9.92 1.91 14.18
C ASP A 175 9.06 0.70 13.72
N SER A 176 8.69 0.64 12.42
CA SER A 176 8.02 -0.53 11.84
C SER A 176 8.88 -1.79 11.94
N ILE A 177 10.16 -1.71 11.56
CA ILE A 177 11.08 -2.84 11.65
C ILE A 177 11.23 -3.30 13.10
N SER A 178 11.38 -2.36 14.03
CA SER A 178 11.50 -2.68 15.46
C SER A 178 10.23 -3.36 15.98
N TYR A 179 9.05 -2.83 15.65
CA TYR A 179 7.78 -3.43 16.03
C TYR A 179 7.63 -4.86 15.51
N ILE A 180 7.96 -5.09 14.24
CA ILE A 180 7.87 -6.41 13.60
C ILE A 180 8.81 -7.40 14.31
N LEU A 181 10.06 -7.02 14.53
CA LEU A 181 11.05 -7.89 15.18
C LEU A 181 10.72 -8.14 16.65
N ASP A 182 10.17 -7.15 17.36
CA ASP A 182 9.74 -7.30 18.74
C ASP A 182 8.56 -8.27 18.88
N LEU A 183 7.62 -8.26 17.92
CA LEU A 183 6.48 -9.16 17.91
C LEU A 183 6.88 -10.58 17.48
N THR A 184 7.63 -10.70 16.39
CA THR A 184 8.00 -12.00 15.81
C THR A 184 9.12 -12.69 16.56
N LYS A 185 9.87 -11.96 17.38
CA LYS A 185 11.11 -12.39 18.05
C LYS A 185 12.21 -12.85 17.06
N ALA A 186 12.07 -12.46 15.79
CA ALA A 186 13.10 -12.67 14.80
C ALA A 186 14.30 -11.75 15.08
N LYS A 187 15.50 -12.24 14.79
CA LYS A 187 16.74 -11.46 14.95
C LYS A 187 16.83 -10.35 13.91
N ASP A 188 16.43 -10.66 12.70
CA ASP A 188 16.51 -9.80 11.52
C ASP A 188 15.36 -10.10 10.56
N LEU A 189 15.21 -9.28 9.53
CA LEU A 189 14.22 -9.46 8.47
C LEU A 189 14.81 -9.08 7.10
N SER A 190 14.17 -9.58 6.03
CA SER A 190 14.43 -9.12 4.67
C SER A 190 13.49 -7.96 4.33
N TYR A 191 14.01 -6.90 3.75
CA TYR A 191 13.23 -5.73 3.34
C TYR A 191 13.08 -5.68 1.82
N VAL A 192 11.87 -5.47 1.32
CA VAL A 192 11.58 -5.26 -0.10
C VAL A 192 10.91 -3.90 -0.26
N GLY A 193 11.61 -2.95 -0.87
CA GLY A 193 11.09 -1.62 -1.15
C GLY A 193 10.72 -1.45 -2.62
N PHE A 194 9.52 -0.90 -2.89
CA PHE A 194 9.11 -0.55 -4.24
C PHE A 194 9.15 0.97 -4.44
N SER A 195 9.85 1.44 -5.48
CA SER A 195 9.92 2.87 -5.84
C SER A 195 10.34 3.73 -4.63
N GLN A 196 9.48 4.65 -4.15
CA GLN A 196 9.73 5.46 -2.95
C GLN A 196 10.00 4.61 -1.71
N GLY A 197 9.43 3.41 -1.57
CA GLY A 197 9.74 2.49 -0.48
C GLY A 197 11.20 2.05 -0.46
N SER A 198 11.88 2.01 -1.60
CA SER A 198 13.31 1.80 -1.67
C SER A 198 14.11 3.04 -1.24
N ALA A 199 13.68 4.24 -1.64
CA ALA A 199 14.33 5.49 -1.22
C ALA A 199 14.28 5.67 0.31
N GLN A 200 13.14 5.38 0.93
CA GLN A 200 12.97 5.43 2.38
C GLN A 200 13.91 4.45 3.10
N ALA A 201 14.06 3.24 2.57
CA ALA A 201 14.98 2.25 3.14
C ALA A 201 16.45 2.68 3.00
N PHE A 202 16.87 3.18 1.83
CA PHE A 202 18.22 3.71 1.65
C PHE A 202 18.50 4.83 2.63
N ALA A 203 17.57 5.79 2.79
CA ALA A 203 17.73 6.88 3.74
C ALA A 203 17.79 6.35 5.18
N ALA A 204 16.85 5.49 5.59
CA ALA A 204 16.80 4.92 6.94
C ALA A 204 18.08 4.13 7.28
N LEU A 205 18.56 3.27 6.37
CA LEU A 205 19.79 2.49 6.57
C LEU A 205 21.04 3.35 6.63
N SER A 206 21.05 4.52 5.96
CA SER A 206 22.19 5.45 5.99
C SER A 206 22.29 6.24 7.30
N ILE A 207 21.15 6.59 7.91
CA ILE A 207 21.09 7.40 9.13
C ILE A 207 21.00 6.59 10.43
N HIS A 208 20.66 5.29 10.34
CA HIS A 208 20.55 4.38 11.48
C HIS A 208 21.48 3.17 11.33
N PRO A 209 22.77 3.27 11.73
CA PRO A 209 23.74 2.18 11.59
C PRO A 209 23.29 0.85 12.22
N GLN A 210 22.57 0.91 13.35
CA GLN A 210 22.02 -0.28 14.02
C GLN A 210 20.92 -0.97 13.22
N LEU A 211 20.26 -0.27 12.29
CA LEU A 211 19.24 -0.86 11.43
C LEU A 211 19.85 -1.86 10.43
N ASN A 212 21.12 -1.63 10.03
CA ASN A 212 21.84 -2.55 9.16
C ASN A 212 22.07 -3.95 9.78
N GLN A 213 21.99 -4.06 11.11
CA GLN A 213 22.07 -5.36 11.80
C GLN A 213 20.71 -6.08 11.84
N LYS A 214 19.62 -5.36 11.60
CA LYS A 214 18.24 -5.86 11.63
C LYS A 214 17.69 -6.20 10.23
N VAL A 215 18.37 -5.75 9.17
CA VAL A 215 18.00 -6.02 7.77
C VAL A 215 19.09 -6.90 7.15
N ASN A 216 18.77 -8.18 6.96
CA ASN A 216 19.71 -9.16 6.39
C ASN A 216 19.82 -9.07 4.87
N VAL A 217 18.70 -8.74 4.18
CA VAL A 217 18.63 -8.53 2.74
C VAL A 217 17.75 -7.33 2.45
N PHE A 218 18.21 -6.46 1.56
CA PHE A 218 17.41 -5.39 1.00
C PHE A 218 17.25 -5.57 -0.51
N VAL A 219 16.00 -5.73 -0.96
CA VAL A 219 15.62 -5.82 -2.37
C VAL A 219 14.94 -4.51 -2.78
N ALA A 220 15.56 -3.78 -3.69
CA ALA A 220 15.03 -2.52 -4.21
C ALA A 220 14.38 -2.75 -5.59
N LEU A 221 13.04 -2.72 -5.63
CA LEU A 221 12.26 -2.85 -6.86
C LEU A 221 11.98 -1.47 -7.45
N ALA A 222 12.39 -1.27 -8.72
CA ALA A 222 12.29 0.03 -9.40
C ALA A 222 12.78 1.18 -8.50
N PRO A 223 14.05 1.13 -8.00
CA PRO A 223 14.55 2.04 -7.00
C PRO A 223 14.48 3.50 -7.46
N ALA A 224 14.03 4.37 -6.57
CA ALA A 224 14.04 5.81 -6.74
C ALA A 224 14.96 6.42 -5.66
N MET A 225 16.12 6.96 -6.09
CA MET A 225 17.11 7.56 -5.18
C MET A 225 17.11 9.08 -5.25
N SER A 226 17.02 9.63 -6.46
CA SER A 226 17.00 11.06 -6.71
C SER A 226 15.91 11.40 -7.71
N PRO A 227 15.02 12.33 -7.40
CA PRO A 227 14.00 12.81 -8.35
C PRO A 227 14.55 13.79 -9.38
N GLU A 228 15.85 14.07 -9.40
CA GLU A 228 16.45 14.96 -10.39
C GLU A 228 16.19 14.43 -11.82
N GLY A 229 15.68 15.31 -12.68
CA GLY A 229 15.44 14.98 -14.08
C GLY A 229 14.14 14.23 -14.35
N LEU A 230 13.14 14.31 -13.48
CA LEU A 230 11.78 13.88 -13.83
C LEU A 230 11.32 14.61 -15.09
N ALA A 231 11.37 13.92 -16.22
CA ALA A 231 11.02 14.46 -17.53
C ALA A 231 9.51 14.75 -17.71
N ALA A 232 8.72 14.60 -16.64
CA ALA A 232 7.30 14.88 -16.61
C ALA A 232 7.04 16.19 -15.85
N PRO A 233 6.87 17.34 -16.52
CA PRO A 233 6.70 18.65 -15.88
C PRO A 233 5.53 18.69 -14.88
N ILE A 234 4.48 17.89 -15.11
CA ILE A 234 3.33 17.80 -14.22
C ILE A 234 3.69 17.09 -12.91
N VAL A 235 4.48 16.01 -12.98
CA VAL A 235 4.91 15.26 -11.80
C VAL A 235 5.94 16.08 -11.01
N ASP A 236 6.87 16.74 -11.69
CA ASP A 236 7.82 17.66 -11.07
C ASP A 236 7.10 18.85 -10.41
N GLY A 237 6.10 19.42 -11.07
CA GLY A 237 5.24 20.48 -10.52
C GLY A 237 4.46 20.02 -9.29
N LEU A 238 3.91 18.80 -9.29
CA LEU A 238 3.21 18.22 -8.14
C LEU A 238 4.15 17.95 -6.95
N MET A 239 5.37 17.50 -7.23
CA MET A 239 6.38 17.26 -6.19
C MET A 239 6.96 18.55 -5.59
N LYS A 240 7.09 19.61 -6.40
CA LYS A 240 7.57 20.93 -5.96
C LYS A 240 6.46 21.79 -5.35
N ALA A 241 5.18 21.50 -5.65
CA ALA A 241 4.04 22.22 -5.13
C ALA A 241 3.72 21.77 -3.69
N SER A 242 4.64 22.02 -2.76
CA SER A 242 4.46 21.76 -1.32
C SER A 242 3.25 22.49 -0.69
N TYR A 243 2.51 23.30 -1.45
CA TYR A 243 1.41 24.14 -0.98
C TYR A 243 0.14 24.16 -1.84
N VAL A 244 -0.01 23.26 -2.82
CA VAL A 244 -1.28 23.20 -3.54
C VAL A 244 -2.30 22.47 -2.69
N LYS A 245 -3.19 23.25 -2.07
CA LYS A 245 -4.44 22.74 -1.50
C LYS A 245 -5.24 22.05 -2.61
N PHE A 246 -5.22 20.74 -2.66
CA PHE A 246 -6.27 19.99 -3.32
C PHE A 246 -7.54 20.11 -2.45
N SER A 247 -8.29 21.18 -2.67
CA SER A 247 -9.67 21.26 -2.22
C SER A 247 -10.48 20.31 -3.11
N ILE A 248 -10.51 19.04 -2.74
CA ILE A 248 -11.51 18.11 -3.28
C ILE A 248 -12.84 18.57 -2.69
N PRO A 249 -13.85 18.93 -3.51
CA PRO A 249 -15.17 19.26 -2.99
C PRO A 249 -15.67 18.07 -2.17
N ARG A 250 -15.98 18.28 -0.89
CA ARG A 250 -16.65 17.28 -0.07
C ARG A 250 -17.95 16.90 -0.78
N ARG A 251 -18.12 15.62 -1.11
CA ARG A 251 -19.46 15.08 -1.33
C ARG A 251 -20.22 15.21 0.00
N PRO A 252 -21.48 15.68 0.00
CA PRO A 252 -22.30 15.59 1.20
C PRO A 252 -22.44 14.13 1.59
N ASP A 253 -22.39 13.88 2.89
CA ASP A 253 -22.42 12.59 3.55
C ASP A 253 -23.41 11.60 2.93
N SER A 254 -22.88 10.54 2.35
CA SER A 254 -23.51 9.24 2.29
C SER A 254 -22.47 8.24 2.77
N SER A 255 -22.26 8.20 4.07
CA SER A 255 -21.43 7.20 4.72
C SER A 255 -22.26 5.99 5.09
N PRO A 256 -21.97 4.81 4.56
CA PRO A 256 -22.41 3.54 5.13
C PRO A 256 -21.24 2.84 5.83
N TYR A 257 -20.42 3.56 6.61
CA TYR A 257 -19.51 2.90 7.53
C TYR A 257 -20.23 2.70 8.85
N GLN A 258 -21.02 1.63 8.92
CA GLN A 258 -21.41 1.03 10.19
C GLN A 258 -20.14 0.50 10.85
N THR A 259 -19.86 1.03 12.03
CA THR A 259 -18.85 0.54 12.96
C THR A 259 -19.09 -0.93 13.26
N HIS A 260 -18.21 -1.81 12.83
CA HIS A 260 -18.19 -3.18 13.32
C HIS A 260 -17.81 -3.19 14.81
N PRO A 261 -18.63 -3.80 15.68
CA PRO A 261 -18.40 -3.82 17.11
C PRO A 261 -17.54 -5.02 17.51
N HIS A 262 -16.23 -5.00 17.27
CA HIS A 262 -15.28 -5.91 17.93
C HIS A 262 -13.85 -5.38 17.79
N VAL A 263 -13.56 -4.32 18.53
CA VAL A 263 -12.17 -4.00 18.89
C VAL A 263 -12.07 -4.19 20.41
N PRO A 264 -11.23 -5.08 20.92
CA PRO A 264 -11.00 -5.19 22.36
C PRO A 264 -10.40 -3.87 22.85
N ARG A 265 -11.07 -3.21 23.80
CA ARG A 265 -10.51 -2.06 24.51
C ARG A 265 -9.38 -2.56 25.40
N PHE A 266 -8.16 -2.21 25.09
CA PHE A 266 -7.08 -2.24 26.08
C PHE A 266 -7.35 -1.11 27.09
N ARG A 267 -7.58 -1.46 28.33
CA ARG A 267 -7.44 -0.55 29.47
C ARG A 267 -5.97 -0.49 29.88
N PRO A 268 -5.54 0.67 30.46
CA PRO A 268 -4.17 0.89 30.86
C PRO A 268 -3.69 -0.04 31.97
#